data_03f27a9a449b84d77ca5bf26200ba864
#
_entry.id   03f27a9a449b84d77ca5bf26200ba864
#
_cell.length_a   1.000
_cell.length_b   1.000
_cell.length_c   1.000
_cell.angle_alpha   90.00
_cell.angle_beta   90.00
_cell.angle_gamma   90.00
#
_symmetry.space_group_name_H-M   'P 1'
#
loop_
_entity.id
_entity.type
_entity.pdbx_description
1 polymer ?
#
loop_
_entity_poly.entity_id
_entity_poly.type
_entity_poly.pdbx_seq_one_letter_code
_entity_poly.pdbx_strand_id
1 'polypeptide(L)'
;MFYFRTLVLSCLRSKDVSAIKRYFLIEGYRAWFQIHTESRYLDEFNEHGWDRCYLRVAELLKRKKDITGMVGTSWFYDPQLLKISPRLAYLQSCPQERGAFFLRHGSEQSDIAMAIKTSETRRRLYQEGKYIPVCYSMLWPRKELIAWAEQMQQSISSTDL
;
A
#
# COMPACT_ATOMS: atom_id res chain seq x y z
N MET A 1 -4.78 -17.96 5.42
CA MET A 1 -3.81 -18.85 4.72
C MET A 1 -3.51 -18.44 3.27
N PHE A 2 -4.39 -17.71 2.57
CA PHE A 2 -4.18 -17.24 1.19
C PHE A 2 -3.08 -16.19 1.03
N TYR A 3 -2.86 -15.32 2.01
CA TYR A 3 -1.94 -14.19 1.93
C TYR A 3 -0.46 -14.56 1.95
N PHE A 4 -0.11 -15.61 2.65
CA PHE A 4 1.26 -16.13 2.68
C PHE A 4 1.77 -16.49 1.26
N ARG A 5 0.95 -17.19 0.49
CA ARG A 5 1.30 -17.55 -0.91
C ARG A 5 1.47 -16.29 -1.78
N THR A 6 0.62 -15.30 -1.61
CA THR A 6 0.64 -14.04 -2.36
C THR A 6 1.92 -13.26 -2.11
N LEU A 7 2.33 -13.10 -0.85
CA LEU A 7 3.56 -12.35 -0.50
C LEU A 7 4.83 -13.10 -0.92
N VAL A 8 4.87 -14.42 -0.78
CA VAL A 8 5.99 -15.23 -1.29
C VAL A 8 6.11 -15.12 -2.81
N LEU A 9 5.00 -15.18 -3.54
CA LEU A 9 4.99 -14.97 -4.99
C LEU A 9 5.43 -13.55 -5.37
N SER A 10 5.05 -12.54 -4.60
CA SER A 10 5.52 -11.17 -4.79
C SER A 10 7.03 -11.05 -4.59
N CYS A 11 7.60 -11.72 -3.59
CA CYS A 11 9.05 -11.80 -3.42
C CYS A 11 9.74 -12.43 -4.63
N LEU A 12 9.21 -13.55 -5.14
CA LEU A 12 9.79 -14.23 -6.30
C LEU A 12 9.67 -13.44 -7.60
N ARG A 13 8.65 -12.59 -7.73
CA ARG A 13 8.42 -11.71 -8.90
C ARG A 13 9.08 -10.35 -8.79
N SER A 14 9.45 -9.93 -7.60
CA SER A 14 10.14 -8.67 -7.39
C SER A 14 11.60 -8.78 -7.86
N LYS A 15 12.07 -7.72 -8.53
CA LYS A 15 13.49 -7.55 -8.88
C LYS A 15 14.24 -6.73 -7.82
N ASP A 16 13.53 -6.20 -6.84
CA ASP A 16 14.09 -5.40 -5.75
C ASP A 16 14.61 -6.30 -4.64
N VAL A 17 15.89 -6.59 -4.71
CA VAL A 17 16.61 -7.42 -3.73
C VAL A 17 16.58 -6.79 -2.33
N SER A 18 16.58 -5.45 -2.23
CA SER A 18 16.52 -4.74 -0.94
C SER A 18 15.17 -4.97 -0.25
N ALA A 19 14.07 -4.81 -0.99
CA ALA A 19 12.72 -5.07 -0.48
C ALA A 19 12.53 -6.54 -0.08
N ILE A 20 13.09 -7.47 -0.86
CA ILE A 20 13.05 -8.91 -0.54
C ILE A 20 13.82 -9.20 0.75
N LYS A 21 15.06 -8.70 0.88
CA LYS A 21 15.84 -8.85 2.12
C LYS A 21 15.09 -8.29 3.32
N ARG A 22 14.52 -7.09 3.18
CA ARG A 22 13.73 -6.46 4.24
C ARG A 22 12.54 -7.31 4.66
N TYR A 23 11.80 -7.88 3.69
CA TYR A 23 10.69 -8.78 3.97
C TYR A 23 11.09 -9.95 4.86
N PHE A 24 12.22 -10.59 4.58
CA PHE A 24 12.70 -11.71 5.40
C PHE A 24 13.22 -11.25 6.77
N LEU A 25 13.90 -10.11 6.85
CA LEU A 25 14.42 -9.57 8.12
C LEU A 25 13.32 -9.21 9.11
N ILE A 26 12.16 -8.80 8.64
CA ILE A 26 11.00 -8.49 9.51
C ILE A 26 10.07 -9.68 9.71
N GLU A 27 10.50 -10.88 9.38
CA GLU A 27 9.68 -12.10 9.44
C GLU A 27 8.35 -11.95 8.66
N GLY A 28 8.42 -11.39 7.46
CA GLY A 28 7.28 -11.07 6.61
C GLY A 28 6.38 -12.25 6.24
N TYR A 29 6.81 -13.48 6.52
CA TYR A 29 6.03 -14.70 6.39
C TYR A 29 4.98 -14.89 7.52
N ARG A 30 5.01 -14.08 8.59
CA ARG A 30 4.01 -14.08 9.66
C ARG A 30 2.72 -13.36 9.24
N ALA A 31 1.76 -13.28 10.13
CA ALA A 31 0.45 -12.66 9.87
C ALA A 31 0.55 -11.13 9.69
N TRP A 32 -0.27 -10.60 8.78
CA TRP A 32 -0.42 -9.18 8.47
C TRP A 32 -1.88 -8.78 8.53
N PHE A 33 -2.16 -7.54 8.95
CA PHE A 33 -3.46 -6.93 8.66
C PHE A 33 -3.54 -6.56 7.21
N GLN A 34 -4.57 -7.05 6.54
CA GLN A 34 -4.84 -6.72 5.16
C GLN A 34 -5.83 -5.56 5.07
N ILE A 35 -5.51 -4.57 4.24
CA ILE A 35 -6.42 -3.49 3.90
C ILE A 35 -6.98 -3.69 2.49
N HIS A 36 -8.25 -3.32 2.33
CA HIS A 36 -8.96 -3.32 1.06
C HIS A 36 -9.68 -1.99 0.88
N THR A 37 -9.75 -1.54 -0.38
CA THR A 37 -10.61 -0.42 -0.74
C THR A 37 -12.05 -0.92 -0.86
N GLU A 38 -12.95 -0.33 -0.08
CA GLU A 38 -14.37 -0.64 -0.10
C GLU A 38 -15.10 0.43 -0.93
N SER A 39 -15.86 0.00 -1.94
CA SER A 39 -16.55 0.91 -2.87
C SER A 39 -17.61 1.80 -2.21
N ARG A 40 -18.13 1.39 -1.04
CA ARG A 40 -19.11 2.16 -0.26
C ARG A 40 -18.54 3.42 0.40
N TYR A 41 -17.21 3.54 0.49
CA TYR A 41 -16.52 4.64 1.18
C TYR A 41 -15.63 5.44 0.22
N LEU A 42 -16.06 5.60 -1.03
CA LEU A 42 -15.29 6.34 -2.04
C LEU A 42 -15.23 7.85 -1.77
N ASP A 43 -16.17 8.41 -1.02
CA ASP A 43 -16.14 9.76 -0.50
C ASP A 43 -14.96 10.00 0.45
N GLU A 44 -14.54 8.97 1.19
CA GLU A 44 -13.34 8.96 2.02
C GLU A 44 -12.05 8.55 1.27
N PHE A 45 -12.12 8.34 -0.04
CA PHE A 45 -10.96 7.99 -0.86
C PHE A 45 -10.10 9.21 -1.16
N ASN A 46 -9.50 9.76 -0.11
CA ASN A 46 -8.62 10.92 -0.12
C ASN A 46 -7.54 10.73 0.96
N GLU A 47 -6.58 11.65 1.02
CA GLU A 47 -5.44 11.57 1.93
C GLU A 47 -5.88 11.45 3.39
N HIS A 48 -6.82 12.29 3.85
CA HIS A 48 -7.33 12.24 5.22
C HIS A 48 -8.05 10.93 5.57
N GLY A 49 -8.81 10.38 4.62
CA GLY A 49 -9.49 9.09 4.81
C GLY A 49 -8.49 7.95 4.98
N TRP A 50 -7.40 7.99 4.19
CA TRP A 50 -6.32 7.02 4.31
C TRP A 50 -5.52 7.19 5.61
N ASP A 51 -5.22 8.42 6.02
CA ASP A 51 -4.58 8.68 7.32
C ASP A 51 -5.41 8.12 8.48
N ARG A 52 -6.74 8.36 8.49
CA ARG A 52 -7.63 7.74 9.49
C ARG A 52 -7.59 6.22 9.45
N CYS A 53 -7.55 5.62 8.26
CA CYS A 53 -7.40 4.16 8.12
C CYS A 53 -6.11 3.67 8.75
N TYR A 54 -5.00 4.30 8.42
CA TYR A 54 -3.67 3.93 8.93
C TYR A 54 -3.56 4.11 10.45
N LEU A 55 -4.12 5.20 11.00
CA LEU A 55 -4.18 5.42 12.45
C LEU A 55 -4.96 4.31 13.16
N ARG A 56 -6.12 3.90 12.63
CA ARG A 56 -6.90 2.77 13.17
C ARG A 56 -6.12 1.46 13.13
N VAL A 57 -5.40 1.18 12.05
CA VAL A 57 -4.56 -0.02 11.93
C VAL A 57 -3.42 0.03 12.94
N ALA A 58 -2.78 1.18 13.14
CA ALA A 58 -1.73 1.36 14.15
C ALA A 58 -2.24 1.04 15.56
N GLU A 59 -3.43 1.52 15.94
CA GLU A 59 -4.05 1.20 17.22
C GLU A 59 -4.37 -0.31 17.38
N LEU A 60 -4.81 -0.97 16.33
CA LEU A 60 -4.99 -2.43 16.33
C LEU A 60 -3.65 -3.16 16.50
N LEU A 61 -2.60 -2.69 15.83
CA LEU A 61 -1.26 -3.25 15.95
C LEU A 61 -0.69 -3.10 17.35
N LYS A 62 -0.94 -2.02 18.08
CA LYS A 62 -0.54 -1.86 19.47
C LYS A 62 -1.08 -2.99 20.36
N ARG A 63 -2.29 -3.46 20.09
CA ARG A 63 -2.98 -4.53 20.83
C ARG A 63 -2.63 -5.94 20.36
N LYS A 64 -2.33 -6.13 19.06
CA LYS A 64 -2.07 -7.44 18.43
C LYS A 64 -0.60 -7.62 18.13
N LYS A 65 0.14 -8.10 19.13
CA LYS A 65 1.62 -8.21 19.08
C LYS A 65 2.14 -9.29 18.12
N ASP A 66 1.32 -10.23 17.76
CA ASP A 66 1.58 -11.33 16.82
C ASP A 66 1.48 -10.93 15.34
N ILE A 67 0.98 -9.72 15.05
CA ILE A 67 0.83 -9.21 13.69
C ILE A 67 2.07 -8.39 13.29
N THR A 68 2.66 -8.71 12.14
CA THR A 68 3.90 -8.11 11.64
C THR A 68 3.73 -6.66 11.18
N GLY A 69 2.54 -6.31 10.67
CA GLY A 69 2.25 -4.99 10.16
C GLY A 69 0.97 -4.96 9.31
N MET A 70 0.91 -3.98 8.41
CA MET A 70 -0.19 -3.79 7.48
C MET A 70 0.26 -4.09 6.05
N VAL A 71 -0.61 -4.72 5.26
CA VAL A 71 -0.38 -4.99 3.84
C VAL A 71 -1.60 -4.61 3.01
N GLY A 72 -1.36 -4.04 1.85
CA GLY A 72 -2.35 -3.82 0.81
C GLY A 72 -1.77 -4.21 -0.54
N THR A 73 -2.54 -4.85 -1.41
CA THR A 73 -2.10 -5.18 -2.78
C THR A 73 -3.03 -4.49 -3.76
N SER A 74 -2.45 -3.67 -4.63
CA SER A 74 -3.22 -2.91 -5.61
C SER A 74 -2.32 -2.38 -6.73
N TRP A 75 -2.94 -2.06 -7.87
CA TRP A 75 -2.35 -1.25 -8.93
C TRP A 75 -2.12 0.22 -8.49
N PHE A 76 -2.74 0.68 -7.40
CA PHE A 76 -2.46 2.01 -6.82
C PHE A 76 -0.99 2.20 -6.44
N TYR A 77 -0.29 1.10 -6.21
CA TYR A 77 1.12 1.10 -5.80
C TYR A 77 2.08 0.92 -6.97
N ASP A 78 1.60 0.99 -8.21
CA ASP A 78 2.44 0.98 -9.40
C ASP A 78 3.27 2.29 -9.46
N PRO A 79 4.61 2.24 -9.47
CA PRO A 79 5.45 3.44 -9.52
C PRO A 79 5.19 4.34 -10.73
N GLN A 80 4.67 3.79 -11.83
CA GLN A 80 4.32 4.57 -13.01
C GLN A 80 3.16 5.55 -12.75
N LEU A 81 2.29 5.27 -11.75
CA LEU A 81 1.19 6.15 -11.40
C LEU A 81 1.63 7.51 -10.87
N LEU A 82 2.81 7.63 -10.28
CA LEU A 82 3.35 8.91 -9.84
C LEU A 82 3.39 9.94 -10.99
N LYS A 83 3.61 9.47 -12.22
CA LYS A 83 3.63 10.30 -13.43
C LYS A 83 2.27 10.35 -14.14
N ILE A 84 1.55 9.24 -14.20
CA ILE A 84 0.30 9.09 -14.98
C ILE A 84 -0.90 9.67 -14.23
N SER A 85 -0.93 9.54 -12.91
CA SER A 85 -2.03 9.97 -12.05
C SER A 85 -1.49 10.61 -10.75
N PRO A 86 -0.85 11.80 -10.81
CA PRO A 86 -0.18 12.41 -9.66
C PRO A 86 -1.10 12.62 -8.46
N ARG A 87 -2.40 12.81 -8.69
CA ARG A 87 -3.41 12.94 -7.62
C ARG A 87 -3.53 11.71 -6.71
N LEU A 88 -2.99 10.55 -7.15
CA LEU A 88 -2.96 9.32 -6.36
C LEU A 88 -1.59 9.07 -5.71
N ALA A 89 -0.63 9.99 -5.88
CA ALA A 89 0.74 9.82 -5.38
C ALA A 89 0.80 9.62 -3.87
N TYR A 90 -0.10 10.26 -3.10
CA TYR A 90 -0.17 10.12 -1.65
C TYR A 90 -0.35 8.67 -1.18
N LEU A 91 -0.96 7.80 -1.99
CA LEU A 91 -1.12 6.38 -1.68
C LEU A 91 0.22 5.62 -1.61
N GLN A 92 1.25 6.16 -2.26
CA GLN A 92 2.60 5.60 -2.27
C GLN A 92 3.56 6.42 -1.42
N SER A 93 3.60 7.76 -1.63
CA SER A 93 4.58 8.66 -1.00
C SER A 93 4.47 8.66 0.51
N CYS A 94 3.28 8.88 1.06
CA CYS A 94 3.08 8.93 2.51
C CYS A 94 3.54 7.63 3.21
N PRO A 95 3.09 6.42 2.82
CA PRO A 95 3.58 5.18 3.41
C PRO A 95 5.08 4.98 3.21
N GLN A 96 5.61 5.27 2.01
CA GLN A 96 7.02 5.05 1.67
C GLN A 96 7.95 5.92 2.51
N GLU A 97 7.66 7.19 2.66
CA GLU A 97 8.41 8.14 3.48
C GLU A 97 8.43 7.76 4.96
N ARG A 98 7.44 7.01 5.39
CA ARG A 98 7.23 6.55 6.76
C ARG A 98 7.62 5.09 6.99
N GLY A 99 8.40 4.52 6.06
CA GLY A 99 9.01 3.22 6.22
C GLY A 99 8.21 2.04 5.67
N ALA A 100 7.17 2.24 4.88
CA ALA A 100 6.62 1.17 4.07
C ALA A 100 7.57 0.82 2.91
N PHE A 101 7.40 -0.37 2.35
CA PHE A 101 8.12 -0.79 1.15
C PHE A 101 7.21 -1.61 0.24
N PHE A 102 7.60 -1.76 -1.02
CA PHE A 102 6.76 -2.34 -2.04
C PHE A 102 7.40 -3.57 -2.66
N LEU A 103 6.60 -4.61 -2.86
CA LEU A 103 6.99 -5.81 -3.60
C LEU A 103 6.11 -5.93 -4.84
N ARG A 104 6.75 -6.14 -5.99
CA ARG A 104 6.02 -6.35 -7.24
C ARG A 104 5.20 -7.63 -7.18
N HIS A 105 3.89 -7.52 -7.36
CA HIS A 105 2.98 -8.65 -7.32
C HIS A 105 2.71 -9.23 -8.72
N GLY A 106 2.59 -8.38 -9.71
CA GLY A 106 2.09 -8.69 -11.06
C GLY A 106 0.63 -8.24 -11.19
N SER A 107 0.00 -8.55 -12.32
CA SER A 107 -1.40 -8.18 -12.55
C SER A 107 -2.13 -9.30 -13.25
N GLU A 108 -3.36 -9.50 -12.83
CA GLU A 108 -4.34 -10.30 -13.56
C GLU A 108 -5.19 -9.39 -14.45
N GLN A 109 -5.94 -9.98 -15.36
CA GLN A 109 -6.80 -9.21 -16.27
C GLN A 109 -7.84 -8.36 -15.53
N SER A 110 -8.34 -8.84 -14.40
CA SER A 110 -9.26 -8.10 -13.51
C SER A 110 -8.61 -6.83 -12.92
N ASP A 111 -7.33 -6.90 -12.53
CA ASP A 111 -6.59 -5.77 -11.99
C ASP A 111 -6.40 -4.69 -13.06
N ILE A 112 -6.03 -5.12 -14.26
CA ILE A 112 -5.87 -4.21 -15.40
C ILE A 112 -7.20 -3.52 -15.72
N ALA A 113 -8.29 -4.28 -15.80
CA ALA A 113 -9.62 -3.75 -16.07
C ALA A 113 -10.04 -2.69 -15.02
N MET A 114 -9.80 -2.96 -13.73
CA MET A 114 -10.07 -1.99 -12.67
C MET A 114 -9.20 -0.74 -12.77
N ALA A 115 -7.92 -0.88 -13.07
CA ALA A 115 -6.99 0.24 -13.16
C ALA A 115 -7.37 1.23 -14.28
N ILE A 116 -7.88 0.73 -15.42
CA ILE A 116 -8.23 1.56 -16.58
C ILE A 116 -9.69 2.02 -16.58
N LYS A 117 -10.56 1.43 -15.74
CA LYS A 117 -12.02 1.67 -15.75
C LYS A 117 -12.38 3.13 -15.52
N THR A 118 -11.74 3.77 -14.56
CA THR A 118 -12.12 5.10 -14.04
C THR A 118 -11.22 6.24 -14.54
N SER A 119 -10.31 5.99 -15.46
CA SER A 119 -9.41 7.02 -16.01
C SER A 119 -9.22 6.87 -17.51
N GLU A 120 -9.66 7.88 -18.22
CA GLU A 120 -9.46 7.95 -19.65
C GLU A 120 -7.98 7.98 -20.04
N THR A 121 -7.16 8.72 -19.29
CA THR A 121 -5.72 8.79 -19.54
C THR A 121 -5.07 7.41 -19.41
N ARG A 122 -5.37 6.65 -18.35
CA ARG A 122 -4.82 5.29 -18.19
C ARG A 122 -5.32 4.34 -19.26
N ARG A 123 -6.60 4.44 -19.64
CA ARG A 123 -7.19 3.63 -20.71
C ARG A 123 -6.51 3.88 -22.05
N ARG A 124 -6.32 5.15 -22.41
CA ARG A 124 -5.63 5.54 -23.64
C ARG A 124 -4.19 5.02 -23.67
N LEU A 125 -3.43 5.25 -22.61
CA LEU A 125 -2.04 4.78 -22.52
C LEU A 125 -1.94 3.25 -22.60
N TYR A 126 -2.91 2.54 -22.03
CA TYR A 126 -3.00 1.08 -22.14
C TYR A 126 -3.27 0.64 -23.58
N GLN A 127 -4.21 1.26 -24.27
CA GLN A 127 -4.53 0.97 -25.67
C GLN A 127 -3.36 1.27 -26.62
N GLU A 128 -2.58 2.30 -26.30
CA GLU A 128 -1.36 2.66 -27.03
C GLU A 128 -0.14 1.76 -26.69
N GLY A 129 -0.31 0.80 -25.79
CA GLY A 129 0.80 -0.05 -25.32
C GLY A 129 1.87 0.67 -24.49
N LYS A 130 1.60 1.91 -24.06
CA LYS A 130 2.54 2.76 -23.29
C LYS A 130 2.45 2.54 -21.78
N TYR A 131 1.40 1.91 -21.30
CA TYR A 131 1.19 1.61 -19.90
C TYR A 131 0.48 0.26 -19.72
N ILE A 132 1.08 -0.61 -18.94
CA ILE A 132 0.44 -1.85 -18.49
C ILE A 132 0.40 -1.79 -16.96
N PRO A 133 -0.79 -1.66 -16.34
CA PRO A 133 -0.90 -1.61 -14.89
C PRO A 133 -0.28 -2.81 -14.21
N VAL A 134 0.49 -2.58 -13.16
CA VAL A 134 1.10 -3.63 -12.35
C VAL A 134 0.68 -3.46 -10.89
N CYS A 135 0.19 -4.54 -10.28
CA CYS A 135 -0.07 -4.57 -8.85
C CYS A 135 1.23 -4.73 -8.06
N TYR A 136 1.33 -3.98 -6.98
CA TYR A 136 2.36 -4.13 -5.96
C TYR A 136 1.71 -4.38 -4.61
N SER A 137 2.39 -5.12 -3.77
CA SER A 137 2.05 -5.26 -2.36
C SER A 137 2.82 -4.20 -1.58
N MET A 138 2.11 -3.26 -0.97
CA MET A 138 2.66 -2.33 0.01
C MET A 138 2.70 -3.05 1.36
N LEU A 139 3.86 -3.11 1.97
CA LEU A 139 4.08 -3.66 3.30
C LEU A 139 4.54 -2.53 4.22
N TRP A 140 3.75 -2.27 5.26
CA TRP A 140 4.12 -1.28 6.27
C TRP A 140 4.32 -1.99 7.62
N PRO A 141 5.58 -2.19 8.03
CA PRO A 141 5.88 -2.95 9.22
C PRO A 141 5.34 -2.25 10.47
N ARG A 142 5.00 -3.06 11.46
CA ARG A 142 4.38 -2.64 12.72
C ARG A 142 5.10 -1.48 13.40
N LYS A 143 6.41 -1.57 13.55
CA LYS A 143 7.22 -0.58 14.26
C LYS A 143 7.11 0.79 13.61
N GLU A 144 7.28 0.83 12.31
CA GLU A 144 7.25 2.06 11.51
C GLU A 144 5.86 2.68 11.45
N LEU A 145 4.81 1.86 11.29
CA LEU A 145 3.44 2.36 11.26
C LEU A 145 3.00 2.92 12.62
N ILE A 146 3.36 2.27 13.73
CA ILE A 146 3.07 2.77 15.07
C ILE A 146 3.84 4.08 15.34
N ALA A 147 5.12 4.14 14.99
CA ALA A 147 5.93 5.35 15.16
C ALA A 147 5.37 6.55 14.38
N TRP A 148 4.94 6.32 13.14
CA TRP A 148 4.26 7.35 12.36
C TRP A 148 2.96 7.83 13.03
N ALA A 149 2.12 6.90 13.50
CA ALA A 149 0.86 7.24 14.14
C ALA A 149 1.06 8.09 15.41
N GLU A 150 2.09 7.79 16.20
CA GLU A 150 2.44 8.56 17.39
C GLU A 150 2.90 9.97 17.06
N GLN A 151 3.71 10.14 16.01
CA GLN A 151 4.12 11.47 15.51
C GLN A 151 2.92 12.29 15.03
N MET A 152 1.99 11.69 14.30
CA MET A 152 0.77 12.36 13.84
C MET A 152 -0.10 12.83 15.00
N GLN A 153 -0.28 11.99 16.03
CA GLN A 153 -1.07 12.37 17.22
C GLN A 153 -0.43 13.52 18.00
N GLN A 154 0.90 13.53 18.13
CA GLN A 154 1.62 14.62 18.78
C GLN A 154 1.49 15.94 18.02
N SER A 155 1.57 15.91 16.70
CA SER A 155 1.43 17.09 15.85
C SER A 155 0.04 17.73 15.98
N ILE A 156 -1.02 16.93 16.05
CA ILE A 156 -2.39 17.41 16.25
C ILE A 156 -2.52 18.08 17.62
N SER A 157 -2.02 17.44 18.67
CA SER A 157 -2.09 17.98 20.04
C SER A 157 -1.31 19.28 20.25
N SER A 158 -0.28 19.54 19.43
CA SER A 158 0.52 20.78 19.51
C SER A 158 -0.04 21.93 18.69
N THR A 159 -1.01 21.68 17.82
CA THR A 159 -1.64 22.71 16.98
C THR A 159 -2.88 23.31 17.66
N ASP A 160 -3.42 22.65 18.68
CA ASP A 160 -4.60 23.08 19.45
C ASP A 160 -4.24 23.94 20.69
N LEU A 161 -2.98 24.36 20.84
CA LEU A 161 -2.46 25.26 21.87
C LEU A 161 -2.03 26.60 21.27
#